data_308552df1da7dbd22d6cc72de701fd0e
#
_entry.id   308552df1da7dbd22d6cc72de701fd0e
#
_cell.length_a   1.000
_cell.length_b   1.000
_cell.length_c   1.000
_cell.angle_alpha   90.00
_cell.angle_beta   90.00
_cell.angle_gamma   90.00
#
_symmetry.space_group_name_H-M   'P 1'
#
loop_
_entity.id
_entity.type
_entity.pdbx_description
1 polymer ?
#
loop_
_entity_poly.entity_id
_entity_poly.type
_entity_poly.pdbx_seq_one_letter_code
_entity_poly.pdbx_strand_id
1 'polypeptide(L)'
;MFDIPVLSKRMVINGIKPSPLLPSYDTKPWEIKAIDTMDVWKMGNNFALSSLELMCAAMGVKSPKEGEVTGNRVHEAYYDFDQLDLIVEYCERDVMVLIDIIKKLKELQ
;
A
#
# COMPACT_ATOMS: atom_id res chain seq x y z
N MET A 1 -8.73 4.52 -1.04
CA MET A 1 -7.75 4.27 0.05
C MET A 1 -8.30 3.25 1.02
N PHE A 2 -7.62 2.12 1.18
CA PHE A 2 -8.09 0.98 2.00
C PHE A 2 -7.18 0.73 3.22
N ASP A 3 -5.87 0.70 3.03
CA ASP A 3 -4.93 0.20 4.03
C ASP A 3 -4.85 1.06 5.30
N ILE A 4 -4.86 2.37 5.17
CA ILE A 4 -4.68 3.30 6.29
C ILE A 4 -5.84 3.20 7.31
N PRO A 5 -7.13 3.25 6.90
CA PRO A 5 -8.23 3.04 7.84
C PRO A 5 -8.26 1.65 8.45
N VAL A 6 -7.86 0.61 7.71
CA VAL A 6 -7.77 -0.76 8.23
C VAL A 6 -6.71 -0.84 9.32
N LEU A 7 -5.53 -0.27 9.09
CA LEU A 7 -4.45 -0.25 10.07
C LEU A 7 -4.89 0.44 11.38
N SER A 8 -5.50 1.63 11.28
CA SER A 8 -6.02 2.35 12.45
C SER A 8 -7.05 1.52 13.23
N LYS A 9 -8.00 0.89 12.55
CA LYS A 9 -9.01 0.04 13.18
C LYS A 9 -8.39 -1.18 13.86
N ARG A 10 -7.43 -1.83 13.22
CA ARG A 10 -6.73 -3.00 13.82
C ARG A 10 -5.93 -2.60 15.05
N MET A 11 -5.30 -1.44 15.07
CA MET A 11 -4.62 -0.93 16.25
C MET A 11 -5.59 -0.71 17.40
N VAL A 12 -6.72 -0.04 17.16
CA VAL A 12 -7.76 0.20 18.19
C VAL A 12 -8.33 -1.11 18.74
N ILE A 13 -8.67 -2.07 17.87
CA ILE A 13 -9.19 -3.39 18.27
C ILE A 13 -8.20 -4.11 19.22
N ASN A 14 -6.90 -3.93 19.00
CA ASN A 14 -5.87 -4.55 19.81
C ASN A 14 -5.39 -3.67 21.00
N GLY A 15 -6.11 -2.60 21.34
CA GLY A 15 -5.78 -1.71 22.43
C GLY A 15 -4.54 -0.85 22.19
N ILE A 16 -4.11 -0.71 20.94
CA ILE A 16 -2.94 0.08 20.56
C ILE A 16 -3.42 1.46 20.10
N LYS A 17 -2.88 2.52 20.71
CA LYS A 17 -3.17 3.89 20.29
C LYS A 17 -2.59 4.16 18.89
N PRO A 18 -3.39 4.54 17.89
CA PRO A 18 -2.88 4.90 16.58
C PRO A 18 -1.93 6.10 16.63
N SER A 19 -0.95 6.10 15.73
CA SER A 19 -0.07 7.25 15.53
C SER A 19 -0.88 8.50 15.13
N PRO A 20 -0.43 9.73 15.51
CA PRO A 20 -1.05 10.97 15.02
C PRO A 20 -1.05 11.14 13.50
N LEU A 21 -0.26 10.35 12.78
CA LEU A 21 -0.25 10.32 11.32
C LEU A 21 -1.39 9.49 10.72
N LEU A 22 -2.05 8.66 11.53
CA LEU A 22 -3.16 7.81 11.11
C LEU A 22 -4.50 8.46 11.47
N PRO A 23 -5.56 8.21 10.70
CA PRO A 23 -6.88 8.73 11.02
C PRO A 23 -7.40 8.16 12.35
N SER A 24 -8.06 9.02 13.12
CA SER A 24 -8.76 8.70 14.36
C SER A 24 -10.28 8.61 14.13
N TYR A 25 -11.04 8.33 15.21
CA TYR A 25 -12.48 8.17 15.14
C TYR A 25 -13.26 9.44 14.68
N ASP A 26 -12.67 10.61 14.87
CA ASP A 26 -13.25 11.90 14.52
C ASP A 26 -12.69 12.51 13.21
N THR A 27 -11.72 11.82 12.57
CA THR A 27 -11.08 12.29 11.34
C THR A 27 -12.06 12.28 10.16
N LYS A 28 -12.23 13.42 9.52
CA LYS A 28 -13.04 13.55 8.31
C LYS A 28 -12.27 13.05 7.07
N PRO A 29 -12.95 12.56 6.03
CA PRO A 29 -12.29 12.07 4.83
C PRO A 29 -11.29 13.04 4.19
N TRP A 30 -11.59 14.35 4.24
CA TRP A 30 -10.72 15.40 3.68
C TRP A 30 -9.56 15.81 4.59
N GLU A 31 -9.53 15.34 5.83
CA GLU A 31 -8.44 15.58 6.80
C GLU A 31 -7.38 14.50 6.77
N ILE A 32 -7.62 13.41 6.05
CA ILE A 32 -6.66 12.31 5.92
C ILE A 32 -5.44 12.81 5.12
N LYS A 33 -4.29 12.81 5.77
CA LYS A 33 -3.03 13.30 5.18
C LYS A 33 -2.27 12.25 4.36
N ALA A 34 -2.81 11.05 4.26
CA ALA A 34 -2.22 9.98 3.47
C ALA A 34 -2.51 10.18 1.98
N ILE A 35 -1.55 9.84 1.14
CA ILE A 35 -1.66 9.88 -0.32
C ILE A 35 -1.72 8.45 -0.83
N ASP A 36 -2.79 8.13 -1.55
CA ASP A 36 -2.92 6.87 -2.27
C ASP A 36 -2.34 7.04 -3.69
N THR A 37 -1.34 6.23 -4.01
CA THR A 37 -0.67 6.30 -5.33
C THR A 37 -1.61 6.02 -6.48
N MET A 38 -2.61 5.16 -6.28
CA MET A 38 -3.64 4.89 -7.29
C MET A 38 -4.50 6.13 -7.56
N ASP A 39 -4.87 6.87 -6.51
CA ASP A 39 -5.66 8.09 -6.65
C ASP A 39 -4.86 9.20 -7.37
N VAL A 40 -3.58 9.30 -7.07
CA VAL A 40 -2.69 10.23 -7.79
C VAL A 40 -2.57 9.84 -9.27
N TRP A 41 -2.39 8.55 -9.56
CA TRP A 41 -2.24 8.06 -10.94
C TRP A 41 -3.49 8.24 -11.79
N LYS A 42 -4.66 8.25 -11.19
CA LYS A 42 -5.93 8.51 -11.90
C LYS A 42 -5.97 9.87 -12.56
N MET A 43 -5.23 10.86 -12.06
CA MET A 43 -5.19 12.23 -12.62
C MET A 43 -6.58 12.81 -12.86
N GLY A 44 -7.51 12.59 -11.92
CA GLY A 44 -8.91 13.03 -12.01
C GLY A 44 -9.87 12.09 -12.74
N ASN A 45 -9.38 11.03 -13.39
CA ASN A 45 -10.23 10.03 -14.03
C ASN A 45 -10.62 8.92 -13.04
N ASN A 46 -11.75 9.07 -12.37
CA ASN A 46 -12.21 8.13 -11.34
C ASN A 46 -12.53 6.72 -11.85
N PHE A 47 -12.66 6.53 -13.15
CA PHE A 47 -12.91 5.22 -13.78
C PHE A 47 -11.61 4.50 -14.17
N ALA A 48 -10.48 5.18 -14.18
CA ALA A 48 -9.19 4.57 -14.48
C ALA A 48 -8.67 3.78 -13.28
N LEU A 49 -8.73 2.46 -13.39
CA LEU A 49 -8.11 1.55 -12.42
C LEU A 49 -6.81 1.01 -13.00
N SER A 50 -5.73 1.16 -12.26
CA SER A 50 -4.42 0.63 -12.64
C SER A 50 -3.84 -0.21 -11.50
N SER A 51 -3.36 -1.40 -11.82
CA SER A 51 -2.62 -2.20 -10.85
C SER A 51 -1.25 -1.56 -10.56
N LEU A 52 -0.71 -1.84 -9.39
CA LEU A 52 0.64 -1.41 -9.02
C LEU A 52 1.68 -1.92 -10.05
N GLU A 53 1.51 -3.13 -10.53
CA GLU A 53 2.37 -3.73 -11.57
C GLU A 53 2.35 -2.93 -12.87
N LEU A 54 1.18 -2.50 -13.33
CA LEU A 54 1.06 -1.67 -14.53
C LEU A 54 1.72 -0.31 -14.34
N MET A 55 1.55 0.31 -13.17
CA MET A 55 2.21 1.57 -12.85
C MET A 55 3.74 1.40 -12.86
N CYS A 56 4.26 0.33 -12.27
CA CYS A 56 5.69 0.01 -12.29
C CYS A 56 6.21 -0.14 -13.71
N ALA A 57 5.52 -0.89 -14.55
CA ALA A 57 5.91 -1.11 -15.94
C ALA A 57 5.90 0.21 -16.74
N ALA A 58 4.86 1.02 -16.59
CA ALA A 58 4.73 2.31 -17.26
C ALA A 58 5.80 3.32 -16.84
N MET A 59 6.22 3.30 -15.58
CA MET A 59 7.19 4.24 -15.02
C MET A 59 8.63 3.70 -14.99
N GLY A 60 8.87 2.47 -15.45
CA GLY A 60 10.18 1.84 -15.41
C GLY A 60 10.69 1.57 -13.99
N VAL A 61 9.78 1.31 -13.06
CA VAL A 61 10.09 0.90 -11.69
C VAL A 61 10.04 -0.62 -11.59
N LYS A 62 10.95 -1.22 -10.81
CA LYS A 62 10.96 -2.66 -10.59
C LYS A 62 9.67 -3.12 -9.91
N SER A 63 9.02 -4.15 -10.48
CA SER A 63 7.78 -4.69 -9.92
C SER A 63 8.01 -5.38 -8.56
N PRO A 64 7.07 -5.25 -7.59
CA PRO A 64 7.15 -5.94 -6.32
C PRO A 64 6.90 -7.46 -6.43
N LYS A 65 6.40 -7.95 -7.56
CA LYS A 65 6.06 -9.36 -7.78
C LYS A 65 7.27 -10.29 -7.99
N GLU A 66 8.47 -9.77 -7.98
CA GLU A 66 9.69 -10.58 -8.03
C GLU A 66 10.01 -11.15 -6.65
N GLY A 67 9.45 -12.30 -6.32
CA GLY A 67 9.69 -12.97 -5.05
C GLY A 67 8.89 -14.27 -4.90
N GLU A 68 9.17 -15.01 -3.84
CA GLU A 68 8.54 -16.31 -3.58
C GLU A 68 7.07 -16.20 -3.18
N VAL A 69 6.70 -15.10 -2.51
CA VAL A 69 5.32 -14.82 -2.09
C VAL A 69 4.73 -13.70 -2.93
N THR A 70 3.53 -13.90 -3.42
CA THR A 70 2.71 -12.92 -4.13
C THR A 70 1.42 -12.65 -3.37
N GLY A 71 0.74 -11.52 -3.63
CA GLY A 71 -0.45 -11.10 -2.87
C GLY A 71 -1.55 -12.15 -2.80
N ASN A 72 -1.77 -12.91 -3.89
CA ASN A 72 -2.76 -13.99 -3.94
C ASN A 72 -2.33 -15.28 -3.21
N ARG A 73 -1.07 -15.38 -2.77
CA ARG A 73 -0.53 -16.52 -2.02
C ARG A 73 -0.22 -16.23 -0.56
N VAL A 74 -0.50 -15.02 -0.08
CA VAL A 74 -0.22 -14.63 1.32
C VAL A 74 -0.96 -15.52 2.31
N HIS A 75 -2.23 -15.82 2.07
CA HIS A 75 -3.03 -16.70 2.93
C HIS A 75 -2.40 -18.09 3.04
N GLU A 76 -2.05 -18.70 1.92
CA GLU A 76 -1.38 -20.00 1.85
C GLU A 76 -0.01 -19.96 2.58
N ALA A 77 0.80 -18.94 2.33
CA ALA A 77 2.09 -18.77 2.97
C ALA A 77 1.99 -18.66 4.50
N TYR A 78 0.97 -18.00 5.01
CA TYR A 78 0.76 -17.84 6.46
C TYR A 78 0.22 -19.10 7.11
N TYR A 79 -0.89 -19.66 6.58
CA TYR A 79 -1.60 -20.75 7.24
C TYR A 79 -1.07 -22.13 6.90
N ASP A 80 -0.62 -22.37 5.67
CA ASP A 80 -0.23 -23.70 5.21
C ASP A 80 1.27 -23.94 5.33
N PHE A 81 2.10 -22.89 5.18
CA PHE A 81 3.56 -23.02 5.11
C PHE A 81 4.32 -22.28 6.22
N ASP A 82 3.65 -21.58 7.14
CA ASP A 82 4.28 -20.81 8.23
C ASP A 82 5.43 -19.89 7.73
N GLN A 83 5.18 -19.19 6.62
CA GLN A 83 6.17 -18.36 5.93
C GLN A 83 5.97 -16.86 6.22
N LEU A 84 5.78 -16.50 7.49
CA LEU A 84 5.59 -15.10 7.89
C LEU A 84 6.74 -14.19 7.43
N ASP A 85 7.97 -14.68 7.49
CA ASP A 85 9.16 -13.92 7.06
C ASP A 85 9.08 -13.50 5.60
N LEU A 86 8.61 -14.39 4.73
CA LEU A 86 8.42 -14.09 3.30
C LEU A 86 7.27 -13.10 3.06
N ILE A 87 6.24 -13.14 3.90
CA ILE A 87 5.14 -12.17 3.86
C ILE A 87 5.65 -10.77 4.27
N VAL A 88 6.47 -10.68 5.30
CA VAL A 88 7.10 -9.42 5.73
C VAL A 88 7.97 -8.85 4.61
N GLU A 89 8.82 -9.68 3.99
CA GLU A 89 9.65 -9.27 2.85
C GLU A 89 8.81 -8.78 1.67
N TYR A 90 7.71 -9.44 1.37
CA TYR A 90 6.77 -9.00 0.35
C TYR A 90 6.17 -7.62 0.67
N CYS A 91 5.69 -7.41 1.91
CA CYS A 91 5.15 -6.13 2.35
C CYS A 91 6.20 -5.00 2.26
N GLU A 92 7.44 -5.26 2.67
CA GLU A 92 8.52 -4.28 2.59
C GLU A 92 8.83 -3.89 1.14
N ARG A 93 8.83 -4.86 0.22
CA ARG A 93 9.01 -4.58 -1.22
C ARG A 93 7.89 -3.70 -1.78
N ASP A 94 6.64 -3.97 -1.41
CA ASP A 94 5.50 -3.14 -1.82
C ASP A 94 5.68 -1.69 -1.36
N VAL A 95 6.08 -1.46 -0.13
CA VAL A 95 6.32 -0.12 0.42
C VAL A 95 7.46 0.58 -0.32
N MET A 96 8.58 -0.12 -0.58
CA MET A 96 9.72 0.46 -1.31
C MET A 96 9.34 0.85 -2.74
N VAL A 97 8.54 0.03 -3.42
CA VAL A 97 8.03 0.34 -4.77
C VAL A 97 7.15 1.59 -4.76
N LEU A 98 6.27 1.74 -3.77
CA LEU A 98 5.45 2.95 -3.63
C LEU A 98 6.30 4.20 -3.42
N ILE A 99 7.38 4.11 -2.64
CA ILE A 99 8.33 5.21 -2.45
C ILE A 99 8.97 5.60 -3.79
N ASP A 100 9.40 4.62 -4.58
CA ASP A 100 10.05 4.88 -5.87
C ASP A 100 9.07 5.52 -6.87
N ILE A 101 7.82 5.07 -6.90
CA ILE A 101 6.76 5.67 -7.72
C ILE A 101 6.53 7.13 -7.33
N ILE A 102 6.37 7.42 -6.03
CA ILE A 102 6.14 8.79 -5.55
C ILE A 102 7.31 9.71 -5.86
N LYS A 103 8.55 9.23 -5.71
CA LYS A 103 9.74 10.00 -6.09
C LYS A 103 9.71 10.39 -7.57
N LYS A 104 9.45 9.42 -8.46
CA LYS A 104 9.36 9.69 -9.91
C LYS A 104 8.25 10.67 -10.25
N LEU A 105 7.07 10.52 -9.64
CA LEU A 105 5.96 11.46 -9.85
C LEU A 105 6.31 12.88 -9.42
N LYS A 106 7.05 13.06 -8.32
CA LYS A 106 7.49 14.37 -7.85
C LYS A 106 8.57 15.01 -8.75
N GLU A 107 9.45 14.20 -9.33
CA GLU A 107 10.48 14.69 -10.24
C GLU A 107 9.90 15.26 -11.54
N LEU A 108 8.71 14.85 -11.94
CA LEU A 108 8.05 15.23 -13.18
C LEU A 108 7.03 16.37 -13.00
N GLN A 109 6.87 16.86 -11.80
CA GLN A 109 5.96 17.97 -11.47
C GLN A 109 6.76 19.26 -11.08
#